data_403f7c46aa744b5ebe47ae3b57d9ba0c
#
_entry.id   403f7c46aa744b5ebe47ae3b57d9ba0c
#
_cell.length_a   1.000
_cell.length_b   1.000
_cell.length_c   1.000
_cell.angle_alpha   90.00
_cell.angle_beta   90.00
_cell.angle_gamma   90.00
#
_symmetry.space_group_name_H-M   'P 1'
#
loop_
_entity.id
_entity.type
_entity.pdbx_description
1 polymer ?
#
loop_
_entity_poly.entity_id
_entity_poly.type
_entity_poly.pdbx_seq_one_letter_code
_entity_poly.pdbx_strand_id
1 'polypeptide(L)'
;MPSLSLDPTQGSLIQQLIHAIQQAIAARQLAPGQRLPSVRQLATTLGISTFTAADGYSRLVQQGVIVARRGDGYYVARTPLAPPMAPPPVPDARWLTDHRITPGPEVVQPGCGWLPSQWYPTQILQRALRQQGREADCAIAYGHSAGWQPLRQHLWQHHEALGIPVDPQGVLLTQGASQALALVVQSELRSGDTVLVDDPGYCNLITLLQHAGMRVIGVPWTAQGPDCAVLAEQLHLAQPKAFFTNPRQHNPTGASYSAATAFRVLQLTAQHHCLIVEDDVSAALTQSATPTLAALAGLEHIIYIGSFAKALAPGLRVGYLLASEERTDRLLRYKVMNAIASSELAERLVLRMLKDPDTPKEQQRLRDRLLRAGERWQQGLEQIRWQSFCPPQGGLFSWVRLPEPHQDALPLSEAALAEGLLLAPGSQFRIDAPATPWLRCNLAYSHQPLLDFLQRWARQQEGSS
;
A
#
# COMPACT_ATOMS: atom_id res chain seq x y z
N MET A 1 41.10 -23.53 0.72
CA MET A 1 40.35 -22.36 1.14
C MET A 1 40.83 -21.17 0.31
N PRO A 2 39.94 -20.26 -0.13
CA PRO A 2 40.39 -19.00 -0.69
C PRO A 2 41.27 -18.29 0.34
N SER A 3 42.24 -17.48 -0.11
CA SER A 3 43.15 -16.73 0.77
C SER A 3 42.37 -15.66 1.52
N LEU A 4 41.85 -16.01 2.71
CA LEU A 4 41.24 -15.06 3.62
C LEU A 4 42.35 -14.31 4.34
N SER A 5 42.35 -12.97 4.26
CA SER A 5 43.27 -12.12 5.04
C SER A 5 42.42 -11.32 6.04
N LEU A 6 42.88 -11.27 7.30
CA LEU A 6 42.26 -10.49 8.37
C LEU A 6 43.27 -9.43 8.81
N ASP A 7 42.79 -8.20 9.05
CA ASP A 7 43.64 -7.08 9.51
C ASP A 7 43.23 -6.71 10.94
N PRO A 8 44.10 -6.98 11.93
CA PRO A 8 43.82 -6.67 13.33
C PRO A 8 43.65 -5.16 13.63
N THR A 9 44.07 -4.28 12.71
CA THR A 9 43.95 -2.82 12.86
C THR A 9 42.59 -2.28 12.42
N GLN A 10 41.79 -3.07 11.70
CA GLN A 10 40.50 -2.63 11.11
C GLN A 10 39.27 -3.14 11.85
N GLY A 11 39.29 -3.26 13.16
CA GLY A 11 38.12 -3.60 13.99
C GLY A 11 38.01 -5.09 14.38
N SER A 12 36.80 -5.57 14.64
CA SER A 12 36.57 -6.92 15.19
C SER A 12 36.95 -8.03 14.21
N LEU A 13 37.96 -8.83 14.56
CA LEU A 13 38.38 -10.01 13.78
C LEU A 13 37.26 -11.02 13.56
N ILE A 14 36.31 -11.12 14.49
CA ILE A 14 35.11 -11.99 14.34
C ILE A 14 34.25 -11.51 13.20
N GLN A 15 33.97 -10.22 13.11
CA GLN A 15 33.17 -9.63 12.04
C GLN A 15 33.86 -9.75 10.68
N GLN A 16 35.15 -9.53 10.62
CA GLN A 16 35.96 -9.72 9.41
C GLN A 16 35.93 -11.18 8.94
N LEU A 17 36.06 -12.13 9.85
CA LEU A 17 35.98 -13.57 9.55
C LEU A 17 34.60 -13.97 8.98
N ILE A 18 33.53 -13.50 9.62
CA ILE A 18 32.15 -13.74 9.16
C ILE A 18 31.97 -13.20 7.75
N HIS A 19 32.35 -11.95 7.53
CA HIS A 19 32.21 -11.27 6.25
C HIS A 19 33.02 -11.95 5.14
N ALA A 20 34.26 -12.33 5.42
CA ALA A 20 35.15 -13.01 4.47
C ALA A 20 34.60 -14.37 4.03
N ILE A 21 34.02 -15.16 4.96
CA ILE A 21 33.40 -16.45 4.62
C ILE A 21 32.12 -16.23 3.79
N GLN A 22 31.30 -15.26 4.16
CA GLN A 22 30.08 -14.92 3.40
C GLN A 22 30.42 -14.47 1.97
N GLN A 23 31.43 -13.62 1.80
CA GLN A 23 31.90 -13.20 0.48
C GLN A 23 32.44 -14.38 -0.35
N ALA A 24 33.21 -15.28 0.27
CA ALA A 24 33.72 -16.46 -0.43
C ALA A 24 32.59 -17.40 -0.91
N ILE A 25 31.50 -17.51 -0.15
CA ILE A 25 30.30 -18.25 -0.54
C ILE A 25 29.57 -17.51 -1.67
N ALA A 26 29.37 -16.21 -1.56
CA ALA A 26 28.70 -15.39 -2.59
C ALA A 26 29.49 -15.40 -3.92
N ALA A 27 30.82 -15.35 -3.85
CA ALA A 27 31.70 -15.47 -5.01
C ALA A 27 31.85 -16.91 -5.54
N ARG A 28 31.10 -17.88 -5.01
CA ARG A 28 31.16 -19.33 -5.35
C ARG A 28 32.55 -19.98 -5.18
N GLN A 29 33.40 -19.39 -4.38
CA GLN A 29 34.70 -19.97 -4.01
C GLN A 29 34.56 -21.07 -2.96
N LEU A 30 33.46 -21.05 -2.19
CA LEU A 30 33.03 -22.11 -1.29
C LEU A 30 31.68 -22.63 -1.78
N ALA A 31 31.64 -23.87 -2.17
CA ALA A 31 30.43 -24.50 -2.73
C ALA A 31 29.43 -24.91 -1.63
N PRO A 32 28.10 -24.88 -1.89
CA PRO A 32 27.11 -25.43 -0.97
C PRO A 32 27.40 -26.90 -0.62
N GLY A 33 27.38 -27.21 0.68
CA GLY A 33 27.76 -28.55 1.21
C GLY A 33 29.25 -28.82 1.31
N GLN A 34 30.10 -27.87 0.94
CA GLN A 34 31.55 -28.01 1.09
C GLN A 34 31.97 -28.03 2.56
N ARG A 35 32.88 -28.95 2.93
CA ARG A 35 33.44 -28.98 4.29
C ARG A 35 34.39 -27.82 4.53
N LEU A 36 34.24 -27.14 5.66
CA LEU A 36 35.11 -26.06 6.12
C LEU A 36 36.22 -26.64 7.03
N PRO A 37 37.35 -25.94 7.17
CA PRO A 37 38.39 -26.33 8.13
C PRO A 37 37.85 -26.43 9.55
N SER A 38 38.49 -27.28 10.36
CA SER A 38 38.17 -27.29 11.80
C SER A 38 38.56 -25.94 12.44
N VAL A 39 37.95 -25.63 13.58
CA VAL A 39 38.23 -24.40 14.34
C VAL A 39 39.72 -24.22 14.57
N ARG A 40 40.44 -25.30 14.91
CA ARG A 40 41.90 -25.25 15.14
C ARG A 40 42.67 -24.96 13.85
N GLN A 41 42.33 -25.63 12.74
CA GLN A 41 42.94 -25.36 11.46
C GLN A 41 42.69 -23.92 10.97
N LEU A 42 41.47 -23.45 11.11
CA LEU A 42 41.10 -22.09 10.75
C LEU A 42 41.92 -21.07 11.57
N ALA A 43 42.00 -21.25 12.88
CA ALA A 43 42.73 -20.40 13.78
C ALA A 43 44.26 -20.34 13.40
N THR A 44 44.85 -21.49 13.12
CA THR A 44 46.26 -21.58 12.69
C THR A 44 46.48 -20.90 11.32
N THR A 45 45.56 -21.13 10.36
CA THR A 45 45.70 -20.57 9.00
C THR A 45 45.58 -19.05 8.98
N LEU A 46 44.75 -18.49 9.83
CA LEU A 46 44.46 -17.04 9.87
C LEU A 46 45.22 -16.30 10.95
N GLY A 47 46.05 -16.98 11.77
CA GLY A 47 46.79 -16.35 12.84
C GLY A 47 45.95 -15.77 13.98
N ILE A 48 44.76 -16.32 14.22
CA ILE A 48 43.80 -15.85 15.24
C ILE A 48 43.67 -16.86 16.38
N SER A 49 43.03 -16.45 17.49
CA SER A 49 42.77 -17.34 18.61
C SER A 49 41.71 -18.40 18.23
N THR A 50 41.79 -19.59 18.82
CA THR A 50 40.77 -20.64 18.67
C THR A 50 39.42 -20.18 19.17
N PHE A 51 39.36 -19.28 20.14
CA PHE A 51 38.13 -18.65 20.64
C PHE A 51 37.49 -17.77 19.57
N THR A 52 38.27 -16.91 18.92
CA THR A 52 37.84 -16.04 17.82
C THR A 52 37.26 -16.86 16.64
N ALA A 53 37.97 -17.94 16.26
CA ALA A 53 37.53 -18.83 15.20
C ALA A 53 36.22 -19.60 15.56
N ALA A 54 36.11 -20.05 16.83
CA ALA A 54 34.93 -20.75 17.32
C ALA A 54 33.70 -19.82 17.40
N ASP A 55 33.86 -18.60 17.88
CA ASP A 55 32.78 -17.60 17.97
C ASP A 55 32.31 -17.19 16.55
N GLY A 56 33.24 -16.97 15.62
CA GLY A 56 32.92 -16.72 14.22
C GLY A 56 32.09 -17.84 13.59
N TYR A 57 32.50 -19.10 13.79
CA TYR A 57 31.72 -20.24 13.29
C TYR A 57 30.38 -20.39 14.01
N SER A 58 30.30 -20.15 15.31
CA SER A 58 29.05 -20.18 16.06
C SER A 58 28.04 -19.19 15.51
N ARG A 59 28.48 -17.96 15.22
CA ARG A 59 27.62 -16.93 14.63
C ARG A 59 27.21 -17.26 13.19
N LEU A 60 28.10 -17.82 12.38
CA LEU A 60 27.77 -18.29 11.04
C LEU A 60 26.74 -19.45 11.07
N VAL A 61 26.80 -20.33 12.09
CA VAL A 61 25.80 -21.37 12.31
C VAL A 61 24.47 -20.75 12.71
N GLN A 62 24.47 -19.79 13.64
CA GLN A 62 23.24 -19.05 14.03
C GLN A 62 22.59 -18.30 12.84
N GLN A 63 23.42 -17.79 11.93
CA GLN A 63 22.98 -17.15 10.68
C GLN A 63 22.58 -18.15 9.59
N GLY A 64 22.73 -19.46 9.83
CA GLY A 64 22.38 -20.49 8.85
C GLY A 64 23.30 -20.53 7.63
N VAL A 65 24.41 -19.80 7.64
CA VAL A 65 25.40 -19.76 6.54
C VAL A 65 26.20 -21.04 6.46
N ILE A 66 26.49 -21.62 7.63
CA ILE A 66 27.15 -22.94 7.75
C ILE A 66 26.36 -23.85 8.71
N VAL A 67 26.57 -25.14 8.60
CA VAL A 67 25.94 -26.16 9.44
C VAL A 67 27.00 -26.95 10.20
N ALA A 68 26.82 -27.08 11.52
CA ALA A 68 27.66 -27.96 12.35
C ALA A 68 27.11 -29.40 12.32
N ARG A 69 27.95 -30.36 11.99
CA ARG A 69 27.63 -31.79 12.12
C ARG A 69 28.39 -32.39 13.30
N ARG A 70 27.65 -32.95 14.25
CA ARG A 70 28.23 -33.49 15.48
C ARG A 70 29.27 -34.56 15.18
N GLY A 71 30.52 -34.33 15.61
CA GLY A 71 31.64 -35.25 15.37
C GLY A 71 32.29 -35.18 13.97
N ASP A 72 31.75 -34.41 13.04
CA ASP A 72 32.19 -34.36 11.64
C ASP A 72 32.70 -32.99 11.18
N GLY A 73 32.30 -31.90 11.83
CA GLY A 73 32.80 -30.55 11.57
C GLY A 73 31.78 -29.59 11.01
N TYR A 74 32.24 -28.57 10.28
CA TYR A 74 31.42 -27.48 9.75
C TYR A 74 31.34 -27.58 8.22
N TYR A 75 30.16 -27.25 7.68
CA TYR A 75 29.87 -27.34 6.24
C TYR A 75 29.13 -26.09 5.78
N VAL A 76 29.37 -25.62 4.56
CA VAL A 76 28.55 -24.59 3.93
C VAL A 76 27.12 -25.11 3.80
N ALA A 77 26.12 -24.30 4.18
CA ALA A 77 24.72 -24.70 4.08
C ALA A 77 24.34 -25.02 2.62
N ARG A 78 23.61 -26.11 2.37
CA ARG A 78 23.19 -26.51 1.01
C ARG A 78 22.16 -25.55 0.40
N THR A 79 21.39 -24.88 1.25
CA THR A 79 20.56 -23.75 0.90
C THR A 79 21.05 -22.62 1.80
N PRO A 80 21.65 -21.54 1.27
CA PRO A 80 21.87 -20.36 2.10
C PRO A 80 20.48 -19.93 2.59
N LEU A 81 20.22 -20.05 3.89
CA LEU A 81 19.20 -19.20 4.49
C LEU A 81 19.66 -17.79 4.14
N ALA A 82 18.85 -17.07 3.35
CA ALA A 82 19.05 -15.64 3.22
C ALA A 82 19.28 -15.10 4.64
N PRO A 83 20.28 -14.23 4.87
CA PRO A 83 20.46 -13.60 6.18
C PRO A 83 19.07 -13.12 6.60
N PRO A 84 18.68 -13.28 7.90
CA PRO A 84 17.42 -12.73 8.35
C PRO A 84 17.41 -11.30 7.83
N MET A 85 16.47 -11.02 6.92
CA MET A 85 16.30 -9.68 6.37
C MET A 85 16.25 -8.77 7.58
N ALA A 86 17.16 -7.81 7.67
CA ALA A 86 17.00 -6.75 8.66
C ALA A 86 15.55 -6.30 8.55
N PRO A 87 14.80 -6.20 9.67
CA PRO A 87 13.43 -5.72 9.58
C PRO A 87 13.50 -4.48 8.70
N PRO A 88 12.61 -4.36 7.69
CA PRO A 88 12.61 -3.20 6.81
C PRO A 88 12.67 -1.98 7.74
N PRO A 89 13.46 -0.95 7.41
CA PRO A 89 13.51 0.24 8.23
C PRO A 89 12.05 0.63 8.45
N VAL A 90 11.64 0.69 9.72
CA VAL A 90 10.30 1.18 10.04
C VAL A 90 10.24 2.51 9.32
N PRO A 91 9.34 2.69 8.33
CA PRO A 91 9.21 3.98 7.68
C PRO A 91 9.10 4.99 8.80
N ASP A 92 9.74 6.14 8.71
CA ASP A 92 9.63 7.13 9.78
C ASP A 92 8.15 7.50 9.90
N ALA A 93 7.45 6.64 10.63
CA ALA A 93 6.02 6.70 10.82
C ALA A 93 5.63 7.91 11.68
N ARG A 94 6.63 8.63 12.24
CA ARG A 94 6.41 9.83 13.04
C ARG A 94 5.59 10.83 12.25
N TRP A 95 5.93 11.07 10.98
CA TRP A 95 5.13 11.98 10.16
C TRP A 95 3.69 11.47 9.94
N LEU A 96 3.49 10.16 9.81
CA LEU A 96 2.18 9.51 9.68
C LEU A 96 1.39 9.50 10.99
N THR A 97 2.08 9.26 12.11
CA THR A 97 1.43 9.13 13.43
C THR A 97 1.25 10.48 14.12
N ASP A 98 2.24 11.38 14.04
CA ASP A 98 2.19 12.64 14.78
C ASP A 98 1.23 13.66 14.14
N HIS A 99 1.03 13.62 12.82
CA HIS A 99 0.29 14.67 12.12
C HIS A 99 -0.99 14.22 11.39
N ARG A 100 -1.17 12.92 11.13
CA ARG A 100 -2.35 12.43 10.38
C ARG A 100 -3.51 12.00 11.25
N ILE A 101 -3.27 11.55 12.46
CA ILE A 101 -4.32 10.97 13.31
C ILE A 101 -4.96 12.01 14.22
N THR A 102 -4.21 13.04 14.64
CA THR A 102 -4.74 14.08 15.52
C THR A 102 -4.13 15.46 15.20
N PRO A 103 -4.41 16.05 14.04
CA PRO A 103 -4.03 17.44 13.83
C PRO A 103 -4.81 18.32 14.79
N GLY A 104 -4.15 19.32 15.35
CA GLY A 104 -4.83 20.35 16.11
C GLY A 104 -5.97 20.99 15.30
N PRO A 105 -6.98 21.58 15.95
CA PRO A 105 -8.18 22.11 15.30
C PRO A 105 -7.90 23.18 14.24
N GLU A 106 -6.72 23.77 14.24
CA GLU A 106 -6.32 24.86 13.34
C GLU A 106 -5.54 24.40 12.09
N VAL A 107 -5.17 23.12 11.99
CA VAL A 107 -4.36 22.61 10.86
C VAL A 107 -5.25 22.22 9.69
N VAL A 108 -5.08 22.91 8.57
CA VAL A 108 -5.69 22.52 7.29
C VAL A 108 -4.90 21.35 6.68
N GLN A 109 -5.59 20.34 6.12
CA GLN A 109 -4.99 19.07 5.73
C GLN A 109 -5.03 18.81 4.22
N PRO A 110 -4.43 19.63 3.37
CA PRO A 110 -4.47 19.43 1.92
C PRO A 110 -3.70 18.17 1.46
N GLY A 111 -2.90 17.57 2.33
CA GLY A 111 -2.21 16.28 2.05
C GLY A 111 -3.00 15.04 2.46
N CYS A 112 -4.16 15.14 3.12
CA CYS A 112 -4.88 14.00 3.68
C CYS A 112 -5.62 13.15 2.63
N GLY A 113 -6.04 11.94 3.03
CA GLY A 113 -6.76 10.99 2.17
C GLY A 113 -8.27 10.90 2.42
N TRP A 114 -8.90 11.88 3.07
CA TRP A 114 -10.33 11.90 3.44
C TRP A 114 -10.96 13.25 3.13
N LEU A 115 -12.29 13.30 3.19
CA LEU A 115 -13.05 14.52 2.99
C LEU A 115 -13.15 15.35 4.28
N PRO A 116 -13.37 16.66 4.20
CA PRO A 116 -13.82 17.46 5.34
C PRO A 116 -15.11 16.90 5.94
N SER A 117 -15.24 16.91 7.26
CA SER A 117 -16.38 16.30 7.97
C SER A 117 -17.74 16.81 7.48
N GLN A 118 -17.82 18.10 7.13
CA GLN A 118 -19.03 18.72 6.61
C GLN A 118 -19.41 18.31 5.17
N TRP A 119 -18.58 17.51 4.50
CA TRP A 119 -18.88 16.98 3.17
C TRP A 119 -19.54 15.59 3.21
N TYR A 120 -19.52 14.94 4.38
CA TYR A 120 -20.20 13.66 4.57
C TYR A 120 -21.71 13.85 4.81
N PRO A 121 -22.56 12.88 4.46
CA PRO A 121 -24.01 12.98 4.56
C PRO A 121 -24.51 12.80 6.02
N THR A 122 -24.17 13.76 6.89
CA THR A 122 -24.43 13.69 8.33
C THR A 122 -25.90 13.50 8.68
N GLN A 123 -26.84 14.10 7.91
CA GLN A 123 -28.28 13.95 8.16
C GLN A 123 -28.75 12.51 7.89
N ILE A 124 -28.23 11.86 6.86
CA ILE A 124 -28.52 10.45 6.55
C ILE A 124 -27.99 9.56 7.69
N LEU A 125 -26.75 9.79 8.14
CA LEU A 125 -26.18 9.07 9.28
C LEU A 125 -27.03 9.27 10.55
N GLN A 126 -27.49 10.47 10.85
CA GLN A 126 -28.35 10.74 12.01
C GLN A 126 -29.68 10.01 11.92
N ARG A 127 -30.31 9.92 10.72
CA ARG A 127 -31.54 9.13 10.52
C ARG A 127 -31.28 7.64 10.76
N ALA A 128 -30.19 7.12 10.19
CA ALA A 128 -29.79 5.71 10.36
C ALA A 128 -29.54 5.37 11.84
N LEU A 129 -28.85 6.24 12.59
CA LEU A 129 -28.60 6.06 14.01
C LEU A 129 -29.88 6.04 14.84
N ARG A 130 -30.83 6.97 14.57
CA ARG A 130 -32.12 7.02 15.26
C ARG A 130 -32.94 5.74 15.02
N GLN A 131 -32.92 5.20 13.81
CA GLN A 131 -33.59 3.94 13.50
C GLN A 131 -32.92 2.76 14.17
N GLN A 132 -31.58 2.72 14.14
CA GLN A 132 -30.79 1.63 14.71
C GLN A 132 -30.89 1.58 16.24
N GLY A 133 -31.05 2.72 16.91
CA GLY A 133 -31.20 2.77 18.38
C GLY A 133 -32.41 2.01 18.93
N ARG A 134 -33.35 1.61 18.07
CA ARG A 134 -34.50 0.75 18.43
C ARG A 134 -34.20 -0.75 18.34
N GLU A 135 -33.06 -1.12 17.77
CA GLU A 135 -32.63 -2.50 17.49
C GLU A 135 -31.23 -2.71 18.06
N ALA A 136 -31.13 -2.88 19.39
CA ALA A 136 -29.83 -2.99 20.09
C ALA A 136 -29.25 -4.42 20.10
N ASP A 137 -30.00 -5.43 19.69
CA ASP A 137 -29.64 -6.85 19.68
C ASP A 137 -28.31 -7.15 18.96
N CYS A 138 -28.05 -6.45 17.87
CA CYS A 138 -26.82 -6.59 17.08
C CYS A 138 -25.56 -6.11 17.79
N ALA A 139 -25.67 -5.40 18.91
CA ALA A 139 -24.53 -4.93 19.69
C ALA A 139 -24.18 -5.88 20.86
N ILE A 140 -25.04 -6.87 21.14
CA ILE A 140 -24.91 -7.78 22.29
C ILE A 140 -24.32 -9.12 21.86
N ALA A 141 -24.47 -9.54 20.61
CA ALA A 141 -24.00 -10.81 20.08
C ALA A 141 -22.89 -10.63 19.04
N TYR A 142 -22.09 -11.66 18.85
CA TYR A 142 -21.17 -11.71 17.72
C TYR A 142 -21.97 -11.80 16.42
N GLY A 143 -21.64 -10.92 15.46
CA GLY A 143 -22.18 -10.98 14.11
C GLY A 143 -21.66 -12.18 13.31
N HIS A 144 -22.20 -12.39 12.12
CA HIS A 144 -21.70 -13.44 11.22
C HIS A 144 -20.28 -13.13 10.74
N SER A 145 -19.38 -14.12 10.74
CA SER A 145 -17.95 -13.93 10.43
C SER A 145 -17.73 -13.36 9.02
N ALA A 146 -18.52 -13.76 8.02
CA ALA A 146 -18.44 -13.16 6.68
C ALA A 146 -19.05 -11.76 6.60
N GLY A 147 -19.72 -11.29 7.66
CA GLY A 147 -20.47 -10.05 7.74
C GLY A 147 -21.98 -10.25 7.62
N TRP A 148 -22.74 -9.21 7.97
CA TRP A 148 -24.19 -9.24 8.02
C TRP A 148 -24.83 -9.52 6.66
N GLN A 149 -25.62 -10.59 6.59
CA GLN A 149 -26.15 -11.12 5.33
C GLN A 149 -26.92 -10.09 4.48
N PRO A 150 -27.81 -9.23 5.03
CA PRO A 150 -28.53 -8.26 4.21
C PRO A 150 -27.61 -7.22 3.53
N LEU A 151 -26.48 -6.83 4.14
CA LEU A 151 -25.52 -5.94 3.47
C LEU A 151 -24.73 -6.69 2.39
N ARG A 152 -24.32 -7.94 2.65
CA ARG A 152 -23.68 -8.79 1.65
C ARG A 152 -24.59 -9.01 0.44
N GLN A 153 -25.85 -9.29 0.65
CA GLN A 153 -26.85 -9.45 -0.42
C GLN A 153 -27.04 -8.15 -1.22
N HIS A 154 -27.10 -7.00 -0.55
CA HIS A 154 -27.18 -5.71 -1.24
C HIS A 154 -25.95 -5.45 -2.12
N LEU A 155 -24.74 -5.75 -1.61
CA LEU A 155 -23.49 -5.62 -2.35
C LEU A 155 -23.42 -6.57 -3.54
N TRP A 156 -23.81 -7.83 -3.34
CA TRP A 156 -23.91 -8.80 -4.42
C TRP A 156 -24.77 -8.27 -5.56
N GLN A 157 -26.01 -7.88 -5.28
CA GLN A 157 -26.95 -7.35 -6.28
C GLN A 157 -26.42 -6.09 -6.97
N HIS A 158 -25.80 -5.21 -6.20
CA HIS A 158 -25.22 -3.98 -6.72
C HIS A 158 -24.08 -4.25 -7.71
N HIS A 159 -23.17 -5.14 -7.36
CA HIS A 159 -21.99 -5.43 -8.21
C HIS A 159 -22.34 -6.30 -9.41
N GLU A 160 -23.31 -7.21 -9.28
CA GLU A 160 -23.85 -7.95 -10.42
C GLU A 160 -24.48 -7.00 -11.45
N ALA A 161 -25.23 -6.00 -10.99
CA ALA A 161 -25.79 -4.96 -11.86
C ALA A 161 -24.71 -4.08 -12.54
N LEU A 162 -23.50 -3.99 -11.95
CA LEU A 162 -22.33 -3.33 -12.54
C LEU A 162 -21.49 -4.26 -13.44
N GLY A 163 -21.92 -5.50 -13.66
CA GLY A 163 -21.26 -6.46 -14.53
C GLY A 163 -20.16 -7.28 -13.86
N ILE A 164 -20.00 -7.22 -12.53
CA ILE A 164 -19.06 -8.09 -11.81
C ILE A 164 -19.78 -9.42 -11.51
N PRO A 165 -19.34 -10.54 -12.11
CA PRO A 165 -19.95 -11.84 -11.86
C PRO A 165 -19.49 -12.38 -10.50
N VAL A 166 -20.20 -12.02 -9.44
CA VAL A 166 -19.89 -12.42 -8.07
C VAL A 166 -20.95 -13.39 -7.54
N ASP A 167 -20.49 -14.46 -6.89
CA ASP A 167 -21.35 -15.37 -6.14
C ASP A 167 -21.79 -14.70 -4.82
N PRO A 168 -23.01 -14.92 -4.30
CA PRO A 168 -23.40 -14.43 -2.97
C PRO A 168 -22.42 -14.82 -1.85
N GLN A 169 -21.75 -15.97 -1.97
CA GLN A 169 -20.68 -16.39 -1.05
C GLN A 169 -19.36 -15.66 -1.29
N GLY A 170 -19.14 -15.10 -2.46
CA GLY A 170 -17.96 -14.33 -2.83
C GLY A 170 -17.87 -12.94 -2.21
N VAL A 171 -18.83 -12.52 -1.39
CA VAL A 171 -18.85 -11.22 -0.70
C VAL A 171 -18.40 -11.36 0.75
N LEU A 172 -17.31 -10.70 1.15
CA LEU A 172 -16.79 -10.69 2.52
C LEU A 172 -16.71 -9.25 3.03
N LEU A 173 -17.41 -8.94 4.13
CA LEU A 173 -17.32 -7.63 4.80
C LEU A 173 -16.04 -7.56 5.65
N THR A 174 -15.49 -6.36 5.78
CA THR A 174 -14.24 -6.10 6.51
C THR A 174 -14.31 -4.80 7.31
N GLN A 175 -13.38 -4.61 8.25
CA GLN A 175 -13.22 -3.35 8.99
C GLN A 175 -12.50 -2.30 8.14
N GLY A 176 -13.13 -1.92 7.02
CA GLY A 176 -12.56 -1.05 5.99
C GLY A 176 -11.60 -1.78 5.05
N ALA A 177 -11.23 -1.11 3.96
CA ALA A 177 -10.32 -1.64 2.94
C ALA A 177 -8.93 -2.01 3.48
N SER A 178 -8.47 -1.34 4.55
CA SER A 178 -7.17 -1.67 5.17
C SER A 178 -7.13 -3.11 5.71
N GLN A 179 -8.22 -3.59 6.34
CA GLN A 179 -8.32 -4.99 6.76
C GLN A 179 -8.44 -5.90 5.54
N ALA A 180 -9.20 -5.51 4.51
CA ALA A 180 -9.31 -6.30 3.28
C ALA A 180 -7.92 -6.54 2.66
N LEU A 181 -7.11 -5.49 2.50
CA LEU A 181 -5.73 -5.58 2.02
C LEU A 181 -4.87 -6.50 2.90
N ALA A 182 -4.95 -6.33 4.24
CA ALA A 182 -4.20 -7.18 5.17
C ALA A 182 -4.60 -8.66 5.07
N LEU A 183 -5.89 -8.95 4.91
CA LEU A 183 -6.38 -10.32 4.72
C LEU A 183 -5.85 -10.92 3.40
N VAL A 184 -5.85 -10.16 2.32
CA VAL A 184 -5.28 -10.61 1.04
C VAL A 184 -3.79 -10.93 1.19
N VAL A 185 -3.02 -10.05 1.83
CA VAL A 185 -1.58 -10.28 2.07
C VAL A 185 -1.36 -11.56 2.90
N GLN A 186 -2.15 -11.77 3.95
CA GLN A 186 -2.01 -12.92 4.84
C GLN A 186 -2.46 -14.24 4.21
N SER A 187 -3.48 -14.23 3.33
CA SER A 187 -4.07 -15.44 2.77
C SER A 187 -3.43 -15.90 1.46
N GLU A 188 -3.05 -14.95 0.61
CA GLU A 188 -2.59 -15.23 -0.75
C GLU A 188 -1.06 -15.17 -0.90
N LEU A 189 -0.36 -14.56 0.06
CA LEU A 189 1.08 -14.33 -0.02
C LEU A 189 1.85 -14.96 1.14
N ARG A 190 3.15 -15.17 0.91
CA ARG A 190 4.10 -15.64 1.92
C ARG A 190 5.32 -14.72 1.94
N SER A 191 5.95 -14.58 3.10
CA SER A 191 7.21 -13.83 3.21
C SER A 191 8.23 -14.33 2.18
N GLY A 192 8.83 -13.38 1.45
CA GLY A 192 9.73 -13.64 0.32
C GLY A 192 9.07 -13.66 -1.05
N ASP A 193 7.73 -13.71 -1.13
CA ASP A 193 7.04 -13.59 -2.43
C ASP A 193 7.28 -12.20 -3.05
N THR A 194 7.37 -12.18 -4.38
CA THR A 194 7.43 -10.94 -5.14
C THR A 194 6.03 -10.46 -5.46
N VAL A 195 5.79 -9.17 -5.26
CA VAL A 195 4.54 -8.49 -5.61
C VAL A 195 4.81 -7.21 -6.38
N LEU A 196 3.92 -6.87 -7.30
CA LEU A 196 3.92 -5.60 -7.99
C LEU A 196 2.94 -4.63 -7.32
N VAL A 197 3.30 -3.36 -7.33
CA VAL A 197 2.42 -2.25 -6.89
C VAL A 197 2.53 -1.08 -7.86
N ASP A 198 1.53 -0.23 -7.88
CA ASP A 198 1.61 1.06 -8.56
C ASP A 198 2.74 1.92 -7.93
N ASP A 199 3.52 2.64 -8.74
CA ASP A 199 4.59 3.54 -8.29
C ASP A 199 4.53 4.90 -9.04
N PRO A 200 4.11 6.01 -8.39
CA PRO A 200 3.72 6.10 -6.99
C PRO A 200 2.46 5.30 -6.67
N GLY A 201 2.29 4.83 -5.43
CA GLY A 201 1.18 4.01 -5.00
C GLY A 201 0.71 4.31 -3.56
N TYR A 202 -0.28 3.56 -3.09
CA TYR A 202 -0.84 3.76 -1.75
C TYR A 202 0.19 3.44 -0.64
N CYS A 203 0.63 4.46 0.07
CA CYS A 203 1.72 4.36 1.05
C CYS A 203 1.51 3.28 2.14
N ASN A 204 0.28 3.15 2.67
CA ASN A 204 0.03 2.15 3.72
C ASN A 204 0.05 0.72 3.17
N LEU A 205 -0.30 0.52 1.90
CA LEU A 205 -0.17 -0.79 1.25
C LEU A 205 1.31 -1.15 1.05
N ILE A 206 2.11 -0.21 0.54
CA ILE A 206 3.56 -0.41 0.36
C ILE A 206 4.20 -0.81 1.70
N THR A 207 3.91 -0.05 2.77
CA THR A 207 4.37 -0.34 4.12
C THR A 207 3.90 -1.71 4.62
N LEU A 208 2.63 -2.07 4.40
CA LEU A 208 2.07 -3.37 4.80
C LEU A 208 2.82 -4.53 4.11
N LEU A 209 3.04 -4.43 2.81
CA LEU A 209 3.74 -5.46 2.02
C LEU A 209 5.19 -5.61 2.46
N GLN A 210 5.90 -4.51 2.66
CA GLN A 210 7.29 -4.52 3.16
C GLN A 210 7.38 -5.14 4.56
N HIS A 211 6.48 -4.78 5.48
CA HIS A 211 6.42 -5.36 6.83
C HIS A 211 6.07 -6.84 6.84
N ALA A 212 5.26 -7.28 5.89
CA ALA A 212 4.95 -8.70 5.71
C ALA A 212 6.10 -9.49 5.05
N GLY A 213 7.22 -8.83 4.74
CA GLY A 213 8.41 -9.45 4.16
C GLY A 213 8.30 -9.76 2.67
N MET A 214 7.44 -9.04 1.94
CA MET A 214 7.31 -9.17 0.49
C MET A 214 8.45 -8.45 -0.22
N ARG A 215 8.87 -8.99 -1.36
CA ARG A 215 9.69 -8.26 -2.33
C ARG A 215 8.78 -7.38 -3.18
N VAL A 216 8.74 -6.09 -2.86
CA VAL A 216 7.86 -5.12 -3.53
C VAL A 216 8.59 -4.49 -4.72
N ILE A 217 7.96 -4.54 -5.91
CA ILE A 217 8.46 -3.92 -7.14
C ILE A 217 7.42 -2.93 -7.64
N GLY A 218 7.84 -1.71 -7.96
CA GLY A 218 7.00 -0.66 -8.49
C GLY A 218 6.82 -0.74 -10.00
N VAL A 219 5.59 -0.52 -10.44
CA VAL A 219 5.26 -0.30 -11.85
C VAL A 219 4.97 1.19 -12.03
N PRO A 220 5.78 1.92 -12.81
CA PRO A 220 5.59 3.35 -13.00
C PRO A 220 4.21 3.69 -13.54
N TRP A 221 3.58 4.75 -13.02
CA TRP A 221 2.30 5.25 -13.50
C TRP A 221 2.47 6.31 -14.58
N THR A 222 1.62 6.24 -15.61
CA THR A 222 1.41 7.24 -16.66
C THR A 222 0.06 7.92 -16.47
N ALA A 223 -0.25 8.94 -17.24
CA ALA A 223 -1.56 9.60 -17.20
C ALA A 223 -2.75 8.67 -17.57
N GLN A 224 -2.47 7.50 -18.13
CA GLN A 224 -3.47 6.52 -18.58
C GLN A 224 -3.46 5.19 -17.79
N GLY A 225 -2.71 5.11 -16.70
CA GLY A 225 -2.51 3.90 -15.90
C GLY A 225 -1.04 3.47 -15.85
N PRO A 226 -0.73 2.25 -15.39
CA PRO A 226 0.64 1.75 -15.29
C PRO A 226 1.32 1.65 -16.66
N ASP A 227 2.64 1.79 -16.67
CA ASP A 227 3.43 1.52 -17.87
C ASP A 227 3.38 0.02 -18.19
N CYS A 228 2.63 -0.31 -19.25
CA CYS A 228 2.43 -1.70 -19.65
C CYS A 228 3.69 -2.37 -20.20
N ALA A 229 4.69 -1.63 -20.66
CA ALA A 229 5.96 -2.20 -21.10
C ALA A 229 6.78 -2.64 -19.90
N VAL A 230 6.90 -1.78 -18.89
CA VAL A 230 7.56 -2.13 -17.61
C VAL A 230 6.78 -3.24 -16.90
N LEU A 231 5.45 -3.19 -16.88
CA LEU A 231 4.63 -4.26 -16.31
C LEU A 231 4.95 -5.61 -16.97
N ALA A 232 4.99 -5.68 -18.31
CA ALA A 232 5.30 -6.90 -19.05
C ALA A 232 6.69 -7.44 -18.73
N GLU A 233 7.69 -6.56 -18.64
CA GLU A 233 9.05 -6.91 -18.26
C GLU A 233 9.11 -7.50 -16.85
N GLN A 234 8.49 -6.83 -15.87
CA GLN A 234 8.51 -7.29 -14.47
C GLN A 234 7.73 -8.60 -14.28
N LEU A 235 6.61 -8.79 -14.97
CA LEU A 235 5.88 -10.06 -14.96
C LEU A 235 6.75 -11.21 -15.47
N HIS A 236 7.52 -10.99 -16.52
CA HIS A 236 8.42 -11.98 -17.09
C HIS A 236 9.62 -12.28 -16.19
N LEU A 237 10.32 -11.25 -15.73
CA LEU A 237 11.59 -11.37 -14.99
C LEU A 237 11.38 -11.79 -13.52
N ALA A 238 10.43 -11.18 -12.86
CA ALA A 238 10.24 -11.32 -11.42
C ALA A 238 9.19 -12.37 -11.03
N GLN A 239 8.33 -12.80 -11.97
CA GLN A 239 7.25 -13.76 -11.75
C GLN A 239 6.43 -13.48 -10.47
N PRO A 240 5.85 -12.28 -10.34
CA PRO A 240 5.18 -11.85 -9.13
C PRO A 240 3.92 -12.67 -8.87
N LYS A 241 3.59 -12.88 -7.60
CA LYS A 241 2.36 -13.55 -7.17
C LYS A 241 1.12 -12.70 -7.34
N ALA A 242 1.25 -11.37 -7.11
CA ALA A 242 0.14 -10.45 -7.19
C ALA A 242 0.59 -9.08 -7.72
N PHE A 243 -0.34 -8.39 -8.37
CA PHE A 243 -0.26 -6.97 -8.72
C PHE A 243 -1.37 -6.23 -7.99
N PHE A 244 -0.99 -5.35 -7.06
CA PHE A 244 -1.91 -4.46 -6.35
C PHE A 244 -2.00 -3.14 -7.12
N THR A 245 -3.21 -2.78 -7.54
CA THR A 245 -3.41 -1.58 -8.35
C THR A 245 -4.71 -0.88 -8.00
N ASN A 246 -4.73 0.47 -8.18
CA ASN A 246 -5.90 1.31 -7.98
C ASN A 246 -6.33 1.94 -9.31
N PRO A 247 -7.12 1.25 -10.14
CA PRO A 247 -7.37 1.63 -11.53
C PRO A 247 -8.20 2.90 -11.71
N ARG A 248 -9.01 3.27 -10.71
CA ARG A 248 -9.94 4.41 -10.80
C ARG A 248 -9.64 5.44 -9.71
N GLN A 249 -9.45 6.71 -10.11
CA GLN A 249 -9.15 7.80 -9.18
C GLN A 249 -7.95 7.45 -8.28
N HIS A 250 -6.88 7.07 -8.96
CA HIS A 250 -5.65 6.53 -8.36
C HIS A 250 -5.08 7.39 -7.23
N ASN A 251 -4.70 6.77 -6.15
CA ASN A 251 -3.98 7.41 -5.04
C ASN A 251 -2.47 7.16 -5.19
N PRO A 252 -1.63 8.18 -5.49
CA PRO A 252 -1.89 9.61 -5.25
C PRO A 252 -2.22 10.46 -6.49
N THR A 253 -2.21 9.91 -7.71
CA THR A 253 -2.16 10.73 -8.94
C THR A 253 -3.49 11.35 -9.36
N GLY A 254 -4.63 10.80 -8.92
CA GLY A 254 -5.97 11.18 -9.38
C GLY A 254 -6.30 10.67 -10.79
N ALA A 255 -5.36 10.04 -11.48
CA ALA A 255 -5.59 9.46 -12.81
C ALA A 255 -6.47 8.20 -12.75
N SER A 256 -6.92 7.73 -13.90
CA SER A 256 -7.63 6.47 -14.05
C SER A 256 -7.10 5.72 -15.26
N TYR A 257 -7.27 4.41 -15.28
CA TYR A 257 -6.93 3.59 -16.43
C TYR A 257 -7.70 4.03 -17.67
N SER A 258 -7.02 4.04 -18.80
CA SER A 258 -7.71 4.00 -20.09
C SER A 258 -8.26 2.58 -20.35
N ALA A 259 -9.27 2.47 -21.22
CA ALA A 259 -9.80 1.16 -21.62
C ALA A 259 -8.70 0.28 -22.26
N ALA A 260 -7.79 0.87 -23.03
CA ALA A 260 -6.67 0.17 -23.64
C ALA A 260 -5.69 -0.36 -22.58
N THR A 261 -5.37 0.46 -21.57
CA THR A 261 -4.52 0.04 -20.44
C THR A 261 -5.17 -1.09 -19.64
N ALA A 262 -6.46 -0.97 -19.30
CA ALA A 262 -7.20 -2.01 -18.58
C ALA A 262 -7.13 -3.36 -19.32
N PHE A 263 -7.43 -3.36 -20.63
CA PHE A 263 -7.34 -4.56 -21.45
C PHE A 263 -5.91 -5.15 -21.46
N ARG A 264 -4.89 -4.29 -21.63
CA ARG A 264 -3.50 -4.73 -21.69
C ARG A 264 -3.01 -5.31 -20.36
N VAL A 265 -3.37 -4.69 -19.24
CA VAL A 265 -3.05 -5.19 -17.89
C VAL A 265 -3.67 -6.58 -17.68
N LEU A 266 -4.98 -6.74 -17.98
CA LEU A 266 -5.67 -8.03 -17.87
C LEU A 266 -5.01 -9.11 -18.72
N GLN A 267 -4.65 -8.80 -19.97
CA GLN A 267 -3.97 -9.75 -20.86
C GLN A 267 -2.61 -10.17 -20.30
N LEU A 268 -1.80 -9.22 -19.85
CA LEU A 268 -0.45 -9.50 -19.33
C LEU A 268 -0.50 -10.32 -18.04
N THR A 269 -1.34 -9.94 -17.08
CA THR A 269 -1.44 -10.64 -15.79
C THR A 269 -2.00 -12.06 -15.95
N ALA A 270 -2.97 -12.25 -16.86
CA ALA A 270 -3.50 -13.58 -17.17
C ALA A 270 -2.44 -14.52 -17.77
N GLN A 271 -1.60 -14.02 -18.70
CA GLN A 271 -0.51 -14.81 -19.31
C GLN A 271 0.53 -15.28 -18.28
N HIS A 272 0.70 -14.57 -17.18
CA HIS A 272 1.67 -14.86 -16.13
C HIS A 272 1.05 -15.41 -14.84
N HIS A 273 -0.25 -15.72 -14.83
CA HIS A 273 -0.99 -16.20 -13.65
C HIS A 273 -0.80 -15.30 -12.42
N CYS A 274 -0.65 -13.99 -12.64
CA CYS A 274 -0.48 -13.00 -11.60
C CYS A 274 -1.85 -12.56 -11.08
N LEU A 275 -2.10 -12.71 -9.78
CA LEU A 275 -3.33 -12.26 -9.13
C LEU A 275 -3.42 -10.73 -9.18
N ILE A 276 -4.55 -10.18 -9.62
CA ILE A 276 -4.81 -8.75 -9.48
C ILE A 276 -5.55 -8.50 -8.16
N VAL A 277 -5.09 -7.50 -7.40
CA VAL A 277 -5.81 -6.93 -6.27
C VAL A 277 -6.24 -5.53 -6.65
N GLU A 278 -7.51 -5.39 -7.00
CA GLU A 278 -8.11 -4.14 -7.47
C GLU A 278 -8.62 -3.33 -6.28
N ASP A 279 -7.92 -2.23 -5.93
CA ASP A 279 -8.36 -1.28 -4.90
C ASP A 279 -9.25 -0.21 -5.52
N ASP A 280 -10.55 -0.31 -5.28
CA ASP A 280 -11.55 0.61 -5.81
C ASP A 280 -12.31 1.37 -4.71
N VAL A 281 -11.60 1.78 -3.67
CA VAL A 281 -12.16 2.51 -2.51
C VAL A 281 -12.76 3.86 -2.89
N SER A 282 -12.44 4.39 -4.06
CA SER A 282 -12.92 5.66 -4.59
C SER A 282 -14.14 5.51 -5.53
N ALA A 283 -14.70 4.31 -5.71
CA ALA A 283 -15.80 4.02 -6.62
C ALA A 283 -16.97 5.03 -6.54
N ALA A 284 -17.40 5.40 -5.32
CA ALA A 284 -18.51 6.32 -5.12
C ALA A 284 -18.20 7.78 -5.51
N LEU A 285 -16.93 8.13 -5.70
CA LEU A 285 -16.47 9.48 -6.05
C LEU A 285 -16.23 9.66 -7.55
N THR A 286 -16.23 8.56 -8.32
CA THR A 286 -16.02 8.64 -9.76
C THR A 286 -17.29 8.97 -10.51
N GLN A 287 -17.14 9.73 -11.60
CA GLN A 287 -18.16 9.90 -12.64
C GLN A 287 -17.82 9.09 -13.89
N SER A 288 -16.64 8.43 -13.89
CA SER A 288 -16.17 7.65 -15.03
C SER A 288 -17.07 6.43 -15.29
N ALA A 289 -17.45 6.25 -16.54
CA ALA A 289 -18.08 5.03 -17.02
C ALA A 289 -17.09 3.87 -17.25
N THR A 290 -15.81 4.06 -16.92
CA THR A 290 -14.80 3.00 -17.09
C THR A 290 -15.14 1.82 -16.19
N PRO A 291 -15.37 0.62 -16.75
CA PRO A 291 -15.65 -0.58 -15.97
C PRO A 291 -14.43 -0.93 -15.11
N THR A 292 -14.67 -1.62 -14.00
CA THR A 292 -13.62 -2.18 -13.15
C THR A 292 -12.93 -3.35 -13.87
N LEU A 293 -11.72 -3.69 -13.45
CA LEU A 293 -11.03 -4.88 -13.98
C LEU A 293 -11.84 -6.15 -13.67
N ALA A 294 -12.47 -6.21 -12.48
CA ALA A 294 -13.34 -7.30 -12.08
C ALA A 294 -14.59 -7.44 -12.97
N ALA A 295 -15.16 -6.33 -13.46
CA ALA A 295 -16.28 -6.38 -14.41
C ALA A 295 -15.85 -6.86 -15.81
N LEU A 296 -14.60 -6.58 -16.20
CA LEU A 296 -14.06 -6.99 -17.50
C LEU A 296 -13.61 -8.45 -17.55
N ALA A 297 -13.10 -9.01 -16.46
CA ALA A 297 -12.44 -10.32 -16.46
C ALA A 297 -12.97 -11.30 -15.39
N GLY A 298 -13.95 -10.90 -14.57
CA GLY A 298 -14.46 -11.72 -13.47
C GLY A 298 -13.53 -11.78 -12.28
N LEU A 299 -13.83 -12.69 -11.33
CA LEU A 299 -13.16 -12.79 -10.03
C LEU A 299 -12.25 -14.02 -9.88
N GLU A 300 -12.00 -14.78 -10.94
CA GLU A 300 -11.14 -15.97 -10.87
C GLU A 300 -9.68 -15.60 -10.54
N HIS A 301 -9.18 -14.52 -11.17
CA HIS A 301 -7.83 -14.00 -10.97
C HIS A 301 -7.81 -12.57 -10.43
N ILE A 302 -8.93 -12.07 -9.93
CA ILE A 302 -9.06 -10.73 -9.38
C ILE A 302 -9.73 -10.80 -8.01
N ILE A 303 -9.15 -10.08 -7.05
CA ILE A 303 -9.82 -9.72 -5.80
C ILE A 303 -10.15 -8.23 -5.88
N TYR A 304 -11.44 -7.90 -5.80
CA TYR A 304 -11.92 -6.52 -5.79
C TYR A 304 -12.11 -6.05 -4.35
N ILE A 305 -11.65 -4.85 -4.03
CA ILE A 305 -11.76 -4.23 -2.70
C ILE A 305 -12.54 -2.92 -2.80
N GLY A 306 -13.62 -2.83 -2.03
CA GLY A 306 -14.44 -1.63 -1.91
C GLY A 306 -14.50 -1.08 -0.48
N SER A 307 -14.94 0.18 -0.35
CA SER A 307 -15.05 0.86 0.94
C SER A 307 -16.15 1.90 0.96
N PHE A 308 -16.79 2.06 2.11
CA PHE A 308 -17.76 3.12 2.34
C PHE A 308 -17.14 4.39 2.99
N ALA A 309 -15.84 4.34 3.30
CA ALA A 309 -15.17 5.42 4.03
C ALA A 309 -15.01 6.73 3.23
N LYS A 310 -14.98 6.67 1.89
CA LYS A 310 -14.70 7.86 1.07
C LYS A 310 -15.93 8.73 0.82
N ALA A 311 -17.13 8.16 0.82
CA ALA A 311 -18.33 8.89 0.44
C ALA A 311 -19.48 8.80 1.45
N LEU A 312 -19.40 7.90 2.43
CA LEU A 312 -20.53 7.64 3.33
C LEU A 312 -20.21 8.02 4.79
N ALA A 313 -19.38 7.20 5.45
CA ALA A 313 -19.03 7.42 6.87
C ALA A 313 -17.71 6.74 7.21
N PRO A 314 -16.57 7.45 7.22
CA PRO A 314 -15.27 6.83 7.50
C PRO A 314 -15.17 6.25 8.91
N GLY A 315 -15.85 6.84 9.90
CA GLY A 315 -15.85 6.38 11.29
C GLY A 315 -16.54 5.04 11.51
N LEU A 316 -17.42 4.59 10.62
CA LEU A 316 -18.07 3.28 10.71
C LEU A 316 -17.10 2.12 10.39
N ARG A 317 -16.00 2.38 9.72
CA ARG A 317 -14.98 1.39 9.41
C ARG A 317 -15.54 0.14 8.70
N VAL A 318 -16.38 0.32 7.69
CA VAL A 318 -16.93 -0.78 6.88
C VAL A 318 -16.31 -0.74 5.48
N GLY A 319 -15.77 -1.87 5.06
CA GLY A 319 -15.32 -2.17 3.72
C GLY A 319 -15.75 -3.58 3.34
N TYR A 320 -15.35 -4.01 2.15
CA TYR A 320 -15.68 -5.34 1.65
C TYR A 320 -14.68 -5.76 0.59
N LEU A 321 -14.62 -7.04 0.34
CA LEU A 321 -13.96 -7.60 -0.83
C LEU A 321 -14.91 -8.55 -1.57
N LEU A 322 -14.66 -8.69 -2.87
CA LEU A 322 -15.30 -9.64 -3.76
C LEU A 322 -14.22 -10.54 -4.34
N ALA A 323 -14.43 -11.84 -4.27
CA ALA A 323 -13.51 -12.83 -4.82
C ALA A 323 -14.30 -14.10 -5.24
N SER A 324 -13.64 -15.06 -5.87
CA SER A 324 -14.23 -16.38 -6.05
C SER A 324 -14.58 -17.01 -4.69
N GLU A 325 -15.55 -17.91 -4.66
CA GLU A 325 -16.00 -18.60 -3.44
C GLU A 325 -14.82 -19.26 -2.70
N GLU A 326 -13.97 -19.99 -3.41
CA GLU A 326 -12.79 -20.64 -2.84
C GLU A 326 -11.83 -19.67 -2.16
N ARG A 327 -11.56 -18.51 -2.79
CA ARG A 327 -10.71 -17.47 -2.18
C ARG A 327 -11.39 -16.83 -0.99
N THR A 328 -12.68 -16.57 -1.09
CA THR A 328 -13.47 -15.99 0.01
C THR A 328 -13.44 -16.88 1.24
N ASP A 329 -13.51 -18.20 1.08
CA ASP A 329 -13.38 -19.15 2.19
C ASP A 329 -11.99 -19.09 2.85
N ARG A 330 -10.92 -18.97 2.06
CA ARG A 330 -9.56 -18.79 2.62
C ARG A 330 -9.46 -17.48 3.38
N LEU A 331 -9.87 -16.36 2.78
CA LEU A 331 -9.89 -15.03 3.39
C LEU A 331 -10.71 -14.99 4.67
N LEU A 332 -11.87 -15.67 4.69
CA LEU A 332 -12.73 -15.78 5.86
C LEU A 332 -12.04 -16.47 7.04
N ARG A 333 -11.28 -17.54 6.79
CA ARG A 333 -10.51 -18.23 7.85
C ARG A 333 -9.50 -17.28 8.49
N TYR A 334 -8.76 -16.49 7.71
CA TYR A 334 -7.84 -15.48 8.23
C TYR A 334 -8.57 -14.35 8.96
N LYS A 335 -9.73 -13.90 8.46
CA LYS A 335 -10.56 -12.92 9.15
C LYS A 335 -11.01 -13.41 10.52
N VAL A 336 -11.46 -14.66 10.62
CA VAL A 336 -11.89 -15.26 11.92
C VAL A 336 -10.74 -15.27 12.91
N MET A 337 -9.52 -15.63 12.50
CA MET A 337 -8.35 -15.61 13.39
C MET A 337 -7.99 -14.20 13.86
N ASN A 338 -8.19 -13.17 13.03
CA ASN A 338 -7.79 -11.80 13.34
C ASN A 338 -8.87 -10.99 14.08
N ALA A 339 -10.15 -11.24 13.80
CA ALA A 339 -11.22 -10.32 14.22
C ALA A 339 -12.56 -11.02 14.50
N ILE A 340 -12.63 -12.36 14.42
CA ILE A 340 -13.87 -13.16 14.59
C ILE A 340 -14.98 -12.69 13.62
N ALA A 341 -15.51 -11.48 13.82
CA ALA A 341 -16.52 -10.81 12.99
C ALA A 341 -16.25 -9.31 12.93
N SER A 342 -16.81 -8.64 11.95
CA SER A 342 -16.90 -7.18 11.90
C SER A 342 -18.07 -6.68 12.77
N SER A 343 -18.16 -5.38 13.02
CA SER A 343 -19.26 -4.79 13.78
C SER A 343 -20.57 -4.83 12.97
N GLU A 344 -21.47 -5.72 13.32
CA GLU A 344 -22.81 -5.80 12.68
C GLU A 344 -23.59 -4.48 12.84
N LEU A 345 -23.41 -3.79 13.97
CA LEU A 345 -23.99 -2.46 14.17
C LEU A 345 -23.56 -1.48 13.06
N ALA A 346 -22.25 -1.43 12.75
CA ALA A 346 -21.73 -0.56 11.70
C ALA A 346 -22.24 -1.00 10.31
N GLU A 347 -22.34 -2.31 10.05
CA GLU A 347 -22.82 -2.87 8.80
C GLU A 347 -24.32 -2.55 8.58
N ARG A 348 -25.14 -2.63 9.62
CA ARG A 348 -26.55 -2.23 9.61
C ARG A 348 -26.70 -0.73 9.32
N LEU A 349 -25.90 0.12 9.95
CA LEU A 349 -25.89 1.56 9.69
C LEU A 349 -25.54 1.85 8.22
N VAL A 350 -24.52 1.21 7.68
CA VAL A 350 -24.16 1.36 6.27
C VAL A 350 -25.31 0.98 5.35
N LEU A 351 -25.97 -0.17 5.55
CA LEU A 351 -27.09 -0.57 4.70
C LEU A 351 -28.26 0.41 4.80
N ARG A 352 -28.57 0.93 6.01
CA ARG A 352 -29.60 1.95 6.18
C ARG A 352 -29.28 3.22 5.42
N MET A 353 -28.01 3.66 5.49
CA MET A 353 -27.54 4.84 4.73
C MET A 353 -27.61 4.60 3.22
N LEU A 354 -27.23 3.41 2.73
CA LEU A 354 -27.31 3.06 1.30
C LEU A 354 -28.76 3.03 0.77
N LYS A 355 -29.70 2.60 1.60
CA LYS A 355 -31.14 2.54 1.27
C LYS A 355 -31.91 3.83 1.54
N ASP A 356 -31.26 4.85 2.12
CA ASP A 356 -31.88 6.15 2.33
C ASP A 356 -32.15 6.84 0.97
N PRO A 357 -33.36 7.32 0.72
CA PRO A 357 -33.75 7.89 -0.58
C PRO A 357 -32.93 9.12 -1.00
N ASP A 358 -32.32 9.81 -0.06
CA ASP A 358 -31.46 10.97 -0.35
C ASP A 358 -30.03 10.58 -0.73
N THR A 359 -29.59 9.36 -0.47
CA THR A 359 -28.19 8.92 -0.69
C THR A 359 -27.72 9.12 -2.14
N PRO A 360 -28.45 8.77 -3.19
CA PRO A 360 -28.02 9.00 -4.56
C PRO A 360 -27.80 10.49 -4.86
N LYS A 361 -28.67 11.35 -4.34
CA LYS A 361 -28.58 12.80 -4.51
C LYS A 361 -27.38 13.37 -3.78
N GLU A 362 -27.11 12.95 -2.56
CA GLU A 362 -25.93 13.42 -1.79
C GLU A 362 -24.62 12.93 -2.43
N GLN A 363 -24.57 11.71 -2.93
CA GLN A 363 -23.41 11.20 -3.68
C GLN A 363 -23.18 12.01 -4.97
N GLN A 364 -24.23 12.34 -5.71
CA GLN A 364 -24.11 13.18 -6.90
C GLN A 364 -23.60 14.60 -6.53
N ARG A 365 -24.15 15.21 -5.49
CA ARG A 365 -23.70 16.51 -4.98
C ARG A 365 -22.20 16.49 -4.59
N LEU A 366 -21.77 15.38 -3.97
CA LEU A 366 -20.37 15.20 -3.59
C LEU A 366 -19.47 15.15 -4.82
N ARG A 367 -19.84 14.34 -5.83
CA ARG A 367 -19.10 14.25 -7.10
C ARG A 367 -19.00 15.61 -7.81
N ASP A 368 -20.12 16.34 -7.91
CA ASP A 368 -20.16 17.65 -8.54
C ASP A 368 -19.30 18.69 -7.76
N ARG A 369 -19.29 18.56 -6.44
CA ARG A 369 -18.47 19.44 -5.57
C ARG A 369 -16.98 19.17 -5.77
N LEU A 370 -16.58 17.89 -5.87
CA LEU A 370 -15.20 17.51 -6.15
C LEU A 370 -14.75 17.93 -7.54
N LEU A 371 -15.61 17.78 -8.54
CA LEU A 371 -15.31 18.22 -9.91
C LEU A 371 -15.04 19.75 -9.94
N ARG A 372 -15.95 20.54 -9.39
CA ARG A 372 -15.76 22.00 -9.29
C ARG A 372 -14.53 22.40 -8.46
N ALA A 373 -14.19 21.63 -7.42
CA ALA A 373 -12.98 21.86 -6.65
C ALA A 373 -11.73 21.58 -7.50
N GLY A 374 -11.73 20.50 -8.28
CA GLY A 374 -10.66 20.16 -9.22
C GLY A 374 -10.46 21.23 -10.31
N GLU A 375 -11.54 21.73 -10.91
CA GLU A 375 -11.48 22.78 -11.92
C GLU A 375 -10.83 24.07 -11.35
N ARG A 376 -11.29 24.51 -10.18
CA ARG A 376 -10.70 25.70 -9.50
C ARG A 376 -9.24 25.48 -9.12
N TRP A 377 -8.93 24.28 -8.65
CA TRP A 377 -7.54 23.91 -8.32
C TRP A 377 -6.63 23.96 -9.55
N GLN A 378 -7.05 23.38 -10.65
CA GLN A 378 -6.32 23.41 -11.91
C GLN A 378 -6.08 24.84 -12.42
N GLN A 379 -7.11 25.69 -12.42
CA GLN A 379 -6.99 27.11 -12.77
C GLN A 379 -6.00 27.86 -11.85
N GLY A 380 -6.05 27.56 -10.53
CA GLY A 380 -5.11 28.13 -9.57
C GLY A 380 -3.66 27.71 -9.83
N LEU A 381 -3.42 26.44 -10.14
CA LEU A 381 -2.09 25.93 -10.49
C LEU A 381 -1.56 26.62 -11.76
N GLU A 382 -2.38 26.78 -12.79
CA GLU A 382 -2.01 27.48 -14.03
C GLU A 382 -1.59 28.94 -13.77
N GLN A 383 -2.30 29.66 -12.88
CA GLN A 383 -1.96 31.05 -12.51
C GLN A 383 -0.59 31.15 -11.85
N ILE A 384 -0.21 30.17 -11.03
CA ILE A 384 1.10 30.12 -10.36
C ILE A 384 2.16 29.34 -11.17
N ARG A 385 1.82 28.88 -12.38
CA ARG A 385 2.68 28.11 -13.30
C ARG A 385 3.18 26.78 -12.73
N TRP A 386 2.37 26.13 -11.91
CA TRP A 386 2.64 24.77 -11.43
C TRP A 386 1.89 23.75 -12.30
N GLN A 387 2.37 22.50 -12.29
CA GLN A 387 1.84 21.44 -13.14
C GLN A 387 1.24 20.32 -12.30
N SER A 388 0.05 19.87 -12.66
CA SER A 388 -0.51 18.60 -12.20
C SER A 388 -0.10 17.45 -13.12
N PHE A 389 -0.02 16.25 -12.58
CA PHE A 389 0.29 15.02 -13.34
C PHE A 389 -0.74 14.77 -14.45
N CYS A 390 -1.99 14.99 -14.16
CA CYS A 390 -3.09 15.01 -15.10
C CYS A 390 -4.16 16.00 -14.61
N PRO A 391 -4.98 16.56 -15.51
CA PRO A 391 -6.12 17.37 -15.12
C PRO A 391 -7.08 16.58 -14.22
N PRO A 392 -7.54 17.14 -13.08
CA PRO A 392 -8.48 16.45 -12.21
C PRO A 392 -9.81 16.18 -12.92
N GLN A 393 -10.25 14.93 -12.91
CA GLN A 393 -11.53 14.47 -13.48
C GLN A 393 -12.56 14.12 -12.38
N GLY A 394 -12.51 14.82 -11.26
CA GLY A 394 -13.19 14.46 -10.03
C GLY A 394 -12.26 13.71 -9.07
N GLY A 395 -12.85 12.95 -8.12
CA GLY A 395 -12.07 12.22 -7.10
C GLY A 395 -11.44 13.12 -6.05
N LEU A 396 -10.52 12.56 -5.26
CA LEU A 396 -9.93 13.26 -4.11
C LEU A 396 -8.60 13.93 -4.41
N PHE A 397 -7.81 13.40 -5.35
CA PHE A 397 -6.39 13.70 -5.42
C PHE A 397 -5.98 14.44 -6.68
N SER A 398 -5.00 15.31 -6.52
CA SER A 398 -4.18 15.89 -7.56
C SER A 398 -2.71 15.68 -7.19
N TRP A 399 -1.92 15.19 -8.13
CA TRP A 399 -0.49 14.98 -7.98
C TRP A 399 0.24 16.13 -8.66
N VAL A 400 0.90 16.97 -7.86
CA VAL A 400 1.41 18.27 -8.29
C VAL A 400 2.93 18.25 -8.26
N ARG A 401 3.56 18.74 -9.33
CA ARG A 401 5.01 18.86 -9.45
C ARG A 401 5.48 20.24 -9.01
N LEU A 402 6.55 20.26 -8.22
CA LEU A 402 7.28 21.48 -7.91
C LEU A 402 7.91 22.04 -9.19
N PRO A 403 8.01 23.39 -9.32
CA PRO A 403 8.74 24.00 -10.42
C PRO A 403 10.25 23.66 -10.35
N GLU A 404 10.90 23.64 -11.50
CA GLU A 404 12.36 23.51 -11.55
C GLU A 404 13.04 24.70 -10.84
N PRO A 405 14.19 24.53 -10.18
CA PRO A 405 15.03 23.32 -10.18
C PRO A 405 14.74 22.34 -9.01
N HIS A 406 13.65 22.50 -8.27
CA HIS A 406 13.39 21.73 -7.06
C HIS A 406 13.13 20.25 -7.37
N GLN A 407 13.89 19.37 -6.70
CA GLN A 407 13.82 17.92 -6.88
C GLN A 407 13.27 17.18 -5.66
N ASP A 408 12.98 17.88 -4.56
CA ASP A 408 12.42 17.32 -3.34
C ASP A 408 11.28 18.18 -2.78
N ALA A 409 10.15 17.55 -2.51
CA ALA A 409 8.97 18.18 -1.94
C ALA A 409 8.96 18.18 -0.39
N LEU A 410 9.91 17.51 0.26
CA LEU A 410 9.93 17.43 1.73
C LEU A 410 10.17 18.80 2.38
N PRO A 411 11.17 19.63 1.96
CA PRO A 411 11.38 20.94 2.54
C PRO A 411 10.16 21.88 2.42
N LEU A 412 9.45 21.81 1.29
CA LEU A 412 8.20 22.56 1.11
C LEU A 412 7.11 22.07 2.07
N SER A 413 7.02 20.76 2.29
CA SER A 413 6.02 20.18 3.21
C SER A 413 6.29 20.56 4.66
N GLU A 414 7.55 20.67 5.06
CA GLU A 414 7.98 21.14 6.38
C GLU A 414 7.67 22.62 6.57
N ALA A 415 7.96 23.45 5.58
CA ALA A 415 7.62 24.89 5.61
C ALA A 415 6.10 25.11 5.67
N ALA A 416 5.32 24.32 4.91
CA ALA A 416 3.86 24.37 4.94
C ALA A 416 3.29 24.01 6.32
N LEU A 417 3.88 22.99 6.96
CA LEU A 417 3.44 22.58 8.29
C LEU A 417 3.65 23.70 9.34
N ALA A 418 4.74 24.47 9.24
CA ALA A 418 4.99 25.61 10.10
C ALA A 418 3.91 26.72 9.96
N GLU A 419 3.24 26.78 8.80
CA GLU A 419 2.10 27.68 8.54
C GLU A 419 0.72 26.99 8.76
N GLY A 420 0.68 25.81 9.39
CA GLY A 420 -0.56 25.07 9.66
C GLY A 420 -1.16 24.36 8.45
N LEU A 421 -0.37 24.06 7.41
CA LEU A 421 -0.79 23.32 6.22
C LEU A 421 -0.10 21.95 6.17
N LEU A 422 -0.85 20.86 6.39
CA LEU A 422 -0.32 19.51 6.33
C LEU A 422 -0.35 18.99 4.88
N LEU A 423 0.81 18.98 4.22
CA LEU A 423 1.00 18.43 2.88
C LEU A 423 1.46 16.96 2.93
N ALA A 424 1.43 16.28 1.79
CA ALA A 424 1.92 14.91 1.66
C ALA A 424 3.01 14.86 0.58
N PRO A 425 4.31 14.87 0.97
CA PRO A 425 5.42 14.80 0.01
C PRO A 425 5.41 13.47 -0.74
N GLY A 426 5.84 13.51 -1.99
CA GLY A 426 5.76 12.39 -2.91
C GLY A 426 6.59 11.18 -2.52
N SER A 427 7.68 11.39 -1.77
CA SER A 427 8.52 10.31 -1.24
C SER A 427 7.74 9.26 -0.45
N GLN A 428 6.64 9.64 0.20
CA GLN A 428 5.78 8.72 0.96
C GLN A 428 5.01 7.71 0.09
N PHE A 429 4.86 8.00 -1.20
CA PHE A 429 4.11 7.18 -2.15
C PHE A 429 5.03 6.34 -3.05
N ARG A 430 6.33 6.31 -2.74
CA ARG A 430 7.35 5.57 -3.48
C ARG A 430 7.92 4.44 -2.62
N ILE A 431 8.30 3.34 -3.26
CA ILE A 431 8.78 2.13 -2.56
C ILE A 431 10.04 2.43 -1.75
N ASP A 432 11.03 3.09 -2.36
CA ASP A 432 12.31 3.40 -1.72
C ASP A 432 12.36 4.83 -1.16
N ALA A 433 11.22 5.50 -1.10
CA ALA A 433 11.05 6.85 -0.59
C ALA A 433 12.12 7.86 -1.05
N PRO A 434 12.55 7.86 -2.34
CA PRO A 434 13.55 8.81 -2.81
C PRO A 434 13.01 10.22 -2.76
N ALA A 435 13.90 11.20 -2.71
CA ALA A 435 13.57 12.59 -2.97
C ALA A 435 12.79 12.70 -4.30
N THR A 436 11.72 13.47 -4.30
CA THR A 436 10.86 13.61 -5.47
C THR A 436 10.16 14.97 -5.48
N PRO A 437 10.06 15.63 -6.66
CA PRO A 437 9.44 16.96 -6.78
C PRO A 437 7.90 16.92 -6.77
N TRP A 438 7.31 15.89 -6.24
CA TRP A 438 5.87 15.70 -6.27
C TRP A 438 5.20 15.82 -4.91
N LEU A 439 3.96 16.32 -4.91
CA LEU A 439 3.07 16.44 -3.77
C LEU A 439 1.72 15.83 -4.07
N ARG A 440 1.12 15.13 -3.10
CA ARG A 440 -0.30 14.82 -3.16
C ARG A 440 -1.11 15.94 -2.53
N CYS A 441 -2.04 16.48 -3.30
CA CYS A 441 -3.01 17.46 -2.86
C CYS A 441 -4.42 16.85 -2.88
N ASN A 442 -5.19 17.06 -1.79
CA ASN A 442 -6.58 16.64 -1.70
C ASN A 442 -7.47 17.82 -2.16
N LEU A 443 -8.22 17.59 -3.24
CA LEU A 443 -9.05 18.63 -3.88
C LEU A 443 -10.09 19.25 -2.94
N ALA A 444 -10.55 18.50 -1.94
CA ALA A 444 -11.53 19.04 -0.96
C ALA A 444 -10.93 20.06 0.03
N TYR A 445 -9.60 20.08 0.17
CA TYR A 445 -8.84 21.00 1.04
C TYR A 445 -7.94 21.95 0.25
N SER A 446 -7.76 21.72 -1.06
CA SER A 446 -6.87 22.51 -1.92
C SER A 446 -7.61 23.73 -2.43
N HIS A 447 -7.46 24.85 -1.74
CA HIS A 447 -8.12 26.10 -2.00
C HIS A 447 -7.16 27.29 -1.81
N GLN A 448 -7.66 28.53 -1.87
CA GLN A 448 -6.84 29.74 -1.98
C GLN A 448 -5.67 29.83 -0.99
N PRO A 449 -5.81 29.54 0.32
CA PRO A 449 -4.68 29.60 1.26
C PRO A 449 -3.49 28.70 0.88
N LEU A 450 -3.76 27.50 0.31
CA LEU A 450 -2.69 26.65 -0.19
C LEU A 450 -2.03 27.25 -1.43
N LEU A 451 -2.80 27.73 -2.39
CA LEU A 451 -2.27 28.38 -3.61
C LEU A 451 -1.40 29.59 -3.26
N ASP A 452 -1.86 30.44 -2.34
CA ASP A 452 -1.11 31.61 -1.86
C ASP A 452 0.22 31.19 -1.20
N PHE A 453 0.20 30.12 -0.40
CA PHE A 453 1.41 29.57 0.21
C PHE A 453 2.39 29.06 -0.87
N LEU A 454 1.93 28.23 -1.82
CA LEU A 454 2.75 27.69 -2.89
C LEU A 454 3.39 28.80 -3.74
N GLN A 455 2.64 29.85 -4.04
CA GLN A 455 3.13 30.98 -4.80
C GLN A 455 4.20 31.78 -4.02
N ARG A 456 3.99 32.04 -2.72
CA ARG A 456 4.99 32.73 -1.89
C ARG A 456 6.27 31.92 -1.78
N TRP A 457 6.14 30.63 -1.53
CA TRP A 457 7.28 29.73 -1.40
C TRP A 457 8.14 29.71 -2.68
N ALA A 458 7.51 29.58 -3.85
CA ALA A 458 8.22 29.60 -5.14
C ALA A 458 9.02 30.89 -5.33
N ARG A 459 8.42 32.06 -5.06
CA ARG A 459 9.11 33.37 -5.18
C ARG A 459 10.29 33.51 -4.23
N GLN A 460 10.20 32.98 -3.01
CA GLN A 460 11.30 33.02 -2.03
C GLN A 460 12.52 32.22 -2.52
N GLN A 461 12.28 31.10 -3.22
CA GLN A 461 13.35 30.27 -3.76
C GLN A 461 14.03 30.93 -4.97
N GLU A 462 13.28 31.61 -5.85
CA GLU A 462 13.81 32.36 -6.99
C GLU A 462 14.71 33.54 -6.53
N GLY A 463 14.39 34.19 -5.39
CA GLY A 463 15.17 35.28 -4.84
C GLY A 463 16.43 34.85 -4.05
N SER A 464 16.62 33.55 -3.81
CA SER A 464 17.73 32.97 -3.06
C SER A 464 18.77 32.30 -3.96
N SER A 465 18.53 32.24 -5.26
CA SER A 465 19.42 31.72 -6.31
C SER A 465 20.11 32.86 -7.03
#